data_89fa88a2fecae4bfa8cd17f45a92106a
#
_entry.id   89fa88a2fecae4bfa8cd17f45a92106a
#
_cell.length_a   1.000
_cell.length_b   1.000
_cell.length_c   1.000
_cell.angle_alpha   90.00
_cell.angle_beta   90.00
_cell.angle_gamma   90.00
#
_symmetry.space_group_name_H-M   'P 1'
#
loop_
_entity.id
_entity.type
_entity.pdbx_description
1 polymer ?
#
loop_
_entity_poly.entity_id
_entity_poly.type
_entity_poly.pdbx_seq_one_letter_code
_entity_poly.pdbx_strand_id
1 'polypeptide(L)'
;MSGQKKKLSWRRRLKIIRDICRGLMCIHRMKIVHRDLKSANCLVNKHWTAKICDFGLSRAMTDSPLIESSAAGTPEWMAPELMRNEPFTEKCDIFSLGVIMWELCTLSRPWEGISPVQVMYAVATEGSRLEIPEGPFGKLIADCWAEPENRPSCQEILTRLLDCEYAVS
;
A
#
# COMPACT_ATOMS: atom_id res chain seq x y z
N MET A 1 -5.60 -31.61 -6.63
CA MET A 1 -4.32 -31.42 -5.91
C MET A 1 -4.45 -30.14 -5.10
N SER A 2 -4.67 -30.26 -3.80
CA SER A 2 -4.78 -29.11 -2.90
C SER A 2 -3.40 -28.51 -2.72
N GLY A 3 -3.17 -27.36 -3.38
CA GLY A 3 -1.97 -26.58 -3.15
C GLY A 3 -1.98 -26.11 -1.71
N GLN A 4 -1.13 -26.69 -0.87
CA GLN A 4 -0.84 -26.14 0.45
C GLN A 4 -0.42 -24.69 0.27
N LYS A 5 -1.29 -23.74 0.65
CA LYS A 5 -0.88 -22.35 0.83
C LYS A 5 0.27 -22.38 1.85
N LYS A 6 1.49 -22.12 1.40
CA LYS A 6 2.64 -22.04 2.29
C LYS A 6 2.31 -21.01 3.36
N LYS A 7 2.21 -21.47 4.60
CA LYS A 7 1.91 -20.62 5.75
C LYS A 7 3.06 -19.63 5.93
N LEU A 8 2.83 -18.36 5.56
CA LEU A 8 3.78 -17.29 5.81
C LEU A 8 3.62 -16.84 7.27
N SER A 9 4.69 -16.97 8.08
CA SER A 9 4.64 -16.61 9.49
C SER A 9 4.44 -15.10 9.69
N TRP A 10 3.83 -14.69 10.81
CA TRP A 10 3.66 -13.27 11.14
C TRP A 10 5.00 -12.55 11.27
N ARG A 11 6.03 -13.21 11.78
CA ARG A 11 7.39 -12.66 11.84
C ARG A 11 7.88 -12.22 10.45
N ARG A 12 7.68 -13.07 9.45
CA ARG A 12 8.08 -12.78 8.06
C ARG A 12 7.20 -11.71 7.43
N ARG A 13 5.90 -11.75 7.67
CA ARG A 13 4.96 -10.72 7.19
C ARG A 13 5.33 -9.35 7.74
N LEU A 14 5.59 -9.23 9.03
CA LEU A 14 6.02 -7.99 9.67
C LEU A 14 7.35 -7.50 9.14
N LYS A 15 8.31 -8.39 8.94
CA LYS A 15 9.60 -8.02 8.34
C LYS A 15 9.42 -7.43 6.95
N ILE A 16 8.61 -8.05 6.11
CA ILE A 16 8.31 -7.56 4.76
C ILE A 16 7.65 -6.17 4.84
N ILE A 17 6.64 -6.01 5.67
CA ILE A 17 5.95 -4.71 5.84
C ILE A 17 6.93 -3.62 6.29
N ARG A 18 7.77 -3.90 7.28
CA ARG A 18 8.76 -2.94 7.77
C ARG A 18 9.77 -2.56 6.70
N ASP A 19 10.27 -3.54 5.95
CA ASP A 19 11.25 -3.29 4.88
C ASP A 19 10.64 -2.39 3.79
N ILE A 20 9.42 -2.67 3.36
CA ILE A 20 8.72 -1.86 2.36
C ILE A 20 8.47 -0.45 2.90
N CYS A 21 8.00 -0.32 4.12
CA CYS A 21 7.73 0.96 4.74
C CYS A 21 9.01 1.81 4.88
N ARG A 22 10.13 1.22 5.29
CA ARG A 22 11.42 1.90 5.36
C ARG A 22 11.92 2.33 4.00
N GLY A 23 11.78 1.49 2.98
CA GLY A 23 12.12 1.83 1.61
C GLY A 23 11.29 3.00 1.09
N LEU A 24 9.98 2.97 1.34
CA LEU A 24 9.08 4.05 0.97
C LEU A 24 9.41 5.35 1.70
N MET A 25 9.74 5.26 2.98
CA MET A 25 10.17 6.41 3.77
C MET A 25 11.42 7.07 3.18
N CYS A 26 12.40 6.29 2.74
CA CYS A 26 13.59 6.81 2.06
C CYS A 26 13.22 7.54 0.77
N ILE A 27 12.35 6.98 -0.04
CA ILE A 27 11.86 7.58 -1.29
C ILE A 27 11.17 8.91 -0.99
N HIS A 28 10.28 8.94 -0.01
CA HIS A 28 9.55 10.16 0.38
C HIS A 28 10.47 11.24 0.96
N ARG A 29 11.51 10.86 1.71
CA ARG A 29 12.53 11.79 2.20
C ARG A 29 13.35 12.41 1.07
N MET A 30 13.52 11.69 -0.02
CA MET A 30 14.14 12.20 -1.26
C MET A 30 13.17 13.04 -2.10
N LYS A 31 11.95 13.29 -1.60
CA LYS A 31 10.89 14.02 -2.31
C LYS A 31 10.47 13.36 -3.61
N ILE A 32 10.33 12.03 -3.59
CA ILE A 32 9.87 11.23 -4.73
C ILE A 32 8.58 10.53 -4.33
N VAL A 33 7.60 10.55 -5.23
CA VAL A 33 6.36 9.76 -5.16
C VAL A 33 6.50 8.59 -6.12
N HIS A 34 6.25 7.38 -5.66
CA HIS A 34 6.37 6.18 -6.50
C HIS A 34 5.25 6.07 -7.53
N ARG A 35 4.01 6.21 -7.12
CA ARG A 35 2.75 6.18 -7.89
C ARG A 35 2.30 4.80 -8.40
N ASP A 36 3.14 3.79 -8.38
CA ASP A 36 2.77 2.44 -8.81
C ASP A 36 3.23 1.38 -7.80
N LEU A 37 3.13 1.71 -6.51
CA LEU A 37 3.46 0.76 -5.44
C LEU A 37 2.42 -0.36 -5.42
N LYS A 38 2.89 -1.59 -5.55
CA LYS A 38 2.08 -2.81 -5.53
C LYS A 38 2.95 -3.99 -5.15
N SER A 39 2.35 -5.11 -4.80
CA SER A 39 3.11 -6.30 -4.36
C SER A 39 4.07 -6.80 -5.44
N ALA A 40 3.71 -6.74 -6.73
CA ALA A 40 4.59 -7.14 -7.84
C ALA A 40 5.87 -6.30 -7.92
N ASN A 41 5.86 -5.08 -7.40
CA ASN A 41 7.02 -4.17 -7.36
C ASN A 41 7.79 -4.25 -6.05
N CYS A 42 7.45 -5.19 -5.17
CA CYS A 42 8.15 -5.46 -3.92
C CYS A 42 8.80 -6.83 -4.03
N LEU A 43 10.12 -6.83 -4.23
CA LEU A 43 10.88 -8.06 -4.41
C LEU A 43 11.42 -8.56 -3.08
N VAL A 44 11.20 -9.83 -2.78
CA VAL A 44 11.65 -10.48 -1.55
C VAL A 44 12.73 -11.50 -1.90
N ASN A 45 13.88 -11.40 -1.23
CA ASN A 45 15.00 -12.32 -1.45
C ASN A 45 14.91 -13.56 -0.54
N LYS A 46 15.91 -14.44 -0.63
CA LYS A 46 15.99 -15.67 0.17
C LYS A 46 16.09 -15.43 1.68
N HIS A 47 16.52 -14.25 2.10
CA HIS A 47 16.61 -13.83 3.51
C HIS A 47 15.36 -13.10 4.00
N TRP A 48 14.29 -13.05 3.17
CA TRP A 48 13.05 -12.34 3.45
C TRP A 48 13.23 -10.82 3.61
N THR A 49 14.24 -10.27 2.93
CA THR A 49 14.41 -8.82 2.80
C THR A 49 13.63 -8.35 1.59
N ALA A 50 12.77 -7.37 1.79
CA ALA A 50 11.94 -6.80 0.73
C ALA A 50 12.51 -5.48 0.24
N LYS A 51 12.44 -5.24 -1.08
CA LYS A 51 12.86 -4.00 -1.73
C LYS A 51 11.82 -3.55 -2.73
N ILE A 52 11.61 -2.23 -2.78
CA ILE A 52 10.74 -1.60 -3.77
C ILE A 52 11.51 -1.43 -5.07
N CYS A 53 10.87 -1.70 -6.19
CA CYS A 53 11.43 -1.51 -7.52
C CYS A 53 10.40 -0.89 -8.48
N ASP A 54 10.78 -0.72 -9.75
CA ASP A 54 9.99 -0.16 -10.83
C ASP A 54 9.52 1.27 -10.55
N PHE A 55 10.45 2.22 -10.76
CA PHE A 55 10.20 3.66 -10.60
C PHE A 55 9.71 4.33 -11.89
N GLY A 56 9.21 3.59 -12.88
CA GLY A 56 8.81 4.10 -14.18
C GLY A 56 7.74 5.18 -14.13
N LEU A 57 6.87 5.17 -13.12
CA LEU A 57 5.83 6.19 -12.92
C LEU A 57 6.16 7.20 -11.82
N SER A 58 7.36 7.13 -11.23
CA SER A 58 7.73 8.02 -10.13
C SER A 58 7.87 9.48 -10.59
N ARG A 59 7.63 10.40 -9.65
CA ARG A 59 7.70 11.85 -9.87
C ARG A 59 8.39 12.52 -8.70
N ALA A 60 9.14 13.58 -8.99
CA ALA A 60 9.67 14.47 -7.97
C ALA A 60 8.54 15.31 -7.38
N MET A 61 8.52 15.42 -6.05
CA MET A 61 7.54 16.24 -5.32
C MET A 61 7.96 17.70 -5.33
N THR A 62 6.96 18.60 -5.35
CA THR A 62 7.11 20.03 -5.21
C THR A 62 6.36 20.51 -3.96
N ASP A 63 6.43 21.81 -3.65
CA ASP A 63 5.70 22.41 -2.51
C ASP A 63 4.18 22.33 -2.68
N SER A 64 3.71 22.17 -3.93
CA SER A 64 2.30 22.03 -4.26
C SER A 64 1.98 20.58 -4.64
N PRO A 65 0.75 20.08 -4.40
CA PRO A 65 0.33 18.78 -4.89
C PRO A 65 0.50 18.64 -6.40
N LEU A 66 0.86 17.44 -6.85
CA LEU A 66 1.08 17.15 -8.26
C LEU A 66 -0.26 16.91 -8.98
N ILE A 67 -0.30 17.25 -10.26
CA ILE A 67 -1.45 17.01 -11.14
C ILE A 67 -0.94 16.31 -12.39
N GLU A 68 -1.57 15.19 -12.73
CA GLU A 68 -1.28 14.45 -13.96
C GLU A 68 -2.54 14.39 -14.83
N SER A 69 -2.36 14.51 -16.14
CA SER A 69 -3.47 14.51 -17.09
C SER A 69 -4.05 13.13 -17.40
N SER A 70 -3.36 12.07 -17.00
CA SER A 70 -3.80 10.70 -17.21
C SER A 70 -3.62 9.87 -15.95
N ALA A 71 -4.58 9.00 -15.65
CA ALA A 71 -4.47 8.04 -14.56
C ALA A 71 -3.31 7.09 -14.84
N ALA A 72 -2.41 6.94 -13.87
CA ALA A 72 -1.28 6.02 -13.94
C ALA A 72 -1.28 5.15 -12.68
N GLY A 73 -0.88 3.89 -12.84
CA GLY A 73 -0.83 2.91 -11.77
C GLY A 73 -1.67 1.68 -12.07
N THR A 74 -1.80 0.83 -11.07
CA THR A 74 -2.54 -0.43 -11.15
C THR A 74 -3.78 -0.32 -10.26
N PRO A 75 -5.00 -0.41 -10.83
CA PRO A 75 -6.24 -0.07 -10.11
C PRO A 75 -6.41 -0.71 -8.74
N GLU A 76 -6.02 -1.96 -8.56
CA GLU A 76 -6.20 -2.69 -7.30
C GLU A 76 -5.41 -2.08 -6.13
N TRP A 77 -4.37 -1.28 -6.42
CA TRP A 77 -3.52 -0.61 -5.43
C TRP A 77 -3.61 0.91 -5.46
N MET A 78 -4.34 1.47 -6.42
CA MET A 78 -4.40 2.92 -6.63
C MET A 78 -5.23 3.64 -5.58
N ALA A 79 -4.71 4.78 -5.14
CA ALA A 79 -5.48 5.73 -4.34
C ALA A 79 -6.60 6.40 -5.17
N PRO A 80 -7.73 6.72 -4.53
CA PRO A 80 -8.88 7.32 -5.24
C PRO A 80 -8.55 8.62 -5.96
N GLU A 81 -7.72 9.49 -5.39
CA GLU A 81 -7.32 10.76 -5.99
C GLU A 81 -6.57 10.57 -7.31
N LEU A 82 -5.76 9.49 -7.43
CA LEU A 82 -5.10 9.15 -8.70
C LEU A 82 -6.11 8.67 -9.74
N MET A 83 -7.08 7.86 -9.32
CA MET A 83 -8.14 7.38 -10.21
C MET A 83 -8.96 8.53 -10.78
N ARG A 84 -9.21 9.58 -9.98
CA ARG A 84 -10.01 10.74 -10.35
C ARG A 84 -9.21 11.85 -11.03
N ASN A 85 -7.89 11.64 -11.27
CA ASN A 85 -6.98 12.66 -11.82
C ASN A 85 -6.99 13.96 -10.99
N GLU A 86 -7.13 13.84 -9.69
CA GLU A 86 -7.07 14.96 -8.76
C GLU A 86 -5.62 15.25 -8.34
N PRO A 87 -5.35 16.42 -7.76
CA PRO A 87 -4.05 16.71 -7.17
C PRO A 87 -3.68 15.66 -6.12
N PHE A 88 -2.43 15.23 -6.11
CA PHE A 88 -1.95 14.18 -5.22
C PHE A 88 -0.60 14.52 -4.59
N THR A 89 -0.30 13.85 -3.51
CA THR A 89 0.96 13.94 -2.77
C THR A 89 1.52 12.53 -2.58
N GLU A 90 2.62 12.39 -1.82
CA GLU A 90 3.19 11.10 -1.41
C GLU A 90 2.19 10.21 -0.66
N LYS A 91 1.11 10.79 -0.17
CA LYS A 91 0.05 10.04 0.54
C LYS A 91 -0.67 9.02 -0.35
N CYS A 92 -0.59 9.16 -1.68
CA CYS A 92 -1.11 8.13 -2.58
C CYS A 92 -0.35 6.80 -2.43
N ASP A 93 0.95 6.85 -2.15
CA ASP A 93 1.75 5.66 -1.89
C ASP A 93 1.37 4.99 -0.55
N ILE A 94 0.92 5.76 0.42
CA ILE A 94 0.43 5.23 1.71
C ILE A 94 -0.84 4.41 1.52
N PHE A 95 -1.74 4.85 0.65
CA PHE A 95 -2.91 4.05 0.29
C PHE A 95 -2.50 2.69 -0.29
N SER A 96 -1.57 2.70 -1.23
CA SER A 96 -1.04 1.48 -1.86
C SER A 96 -0.34 0.57 -0.85
N LEU A 97 0.42 1.14 0.09
CA LEU A 97 1.04 0.39 1.18
C LEU A 97 -0.02 -0.31 2.05
N GLY A 98 -1.14 0.37 2.30
CA GLY A 98 -2.29 -0.23 3.01
C GLY A 98 -2.83 -1.46 2.30
N VAL A 99 -2.91 -1.46 0.98
CA VAL A 99 -3.32 -2.63 0.20
C VAL A 99 -2.31 -3.77 0.33
N ILE A 100 -1.02 -3.47 0.29
CA ILE A 100 0.04 -4.48 0.50
C ILE A 100 -0.05 -5.08 1.90
N MET A 101 -0.27 -4.26 2.93
CA MET A 101 -0.49 -4.77 4.29
C MET A 101 -1.71 -5.68 4.37
N TRP A 102 -2.80 -5.31 3.69
CA TRP A 102 -4.00 -6.13 3.60
C TRP A 102 -3.70 -7.50 2.95
N GLU A 103 -2.93 -7.52 1.85
CA GLU A 103 -2.51 -8.75 1.20
C GLU A 103 -1.72 -9.66 2.14
N LEU A 104 -0.80 -9.09 2.91
CA LEU A 104 0.02 -9.83 3.86
C LEU A 104 -0.79 -10.34 5.07
N CYS A 105 -1.82 -9.59 5.50
CA CYS A 105 -2.69 -10.02 6.58
C CYS A 105 -3.64 -11.14 6.15
N THR A 106 -4.20 -11.06 4.94
CA THR A 106 -5.23 -11.98 4.46
C THR A 106 -4.69 -13.12 3.62
N LEU A 107 -3.46 -12.98 3.09
CA LEU A 107 -2.87 -13.88 2.08
C LEU A 107 -3.80 -14.07 0.86
N SER A 108 -4.49 -13.01 0.50
CA SER A 108 -5.44 -12.97 -0.62
C SER A 108 -5.04 -11.89 -1.61
N ARG A 109 -5.57 -11.99 -2.83
CA ARG A 109 -5.38 -10.96 -3.86
C ARG A 109 -6.41 -9.86 -3.67
N PRO A 110 -6.03 -8.58 -3.80
CA PRO A 110 -6.99 -7.50 -3.68
C PRO A 110 -7.96 -7.51 -4.87
N TRP A 111 -9.25 -7.33 -4.56
CA TRP A 111 -10.32 -7.23 -5.57
C TRP A 111 -10.38 -8.44 -6.52
N GLU A 112 -10.05 -9.64 -6.04
CA GLU A 112 -10.03 -10.85 -6.87
C GLU A 112 -11.38 -11.09 -7.55
N GLY A 113 -11.33 -11.37 -8.88
CA GLY A 113 -12.52 -11.63 -9.67
C GLY A 113 -13.27 -10.36 -10.14
N ILE A 114 -12.78 -9.17 -9.80
CA ILE A 114 -13.40 -7.89 -10.17
C ILE A 114 -12.53 -7.22 -11.25
N SER A 115 -13.15 -6.73 -12.31
CA SER A 115 -12.42 -6.07 -13.40
C SER A 115 -11.80 -4.75 -12.94
N PRO A 116 -10.66 -4.33 -13.54
CA PRO A 116 -10.02 -3.06 -13.19
C PRO A 116 -10.96 -1.84 -13.26
N VAL A 117 -11.82 -1.78 -14.26
CA VAL A 117 -12.79 -0.69 -14.43
C VAL A 117 -13.80 -0.68 -13.27
N GLN A 118 -14.28 -1.85 -12.86
CA GLN A 118 -15.21 -1.98 -11.72
C GLN A 118 -14.54 -1.61 -10.40
N VAL A 119 -13.25 -1.98 -10.21
CA VAL A 119 -12.47 -1.56 -9.04
C VAL A 119 -12.36 -0.04 -8.97
N MET A 120 -12.01 0.60 -10.08
CA MET A 120 -11.90 2.06 -10.14
C MET A 120 -13.22 2.74 -9.79
N TYR A 121 -14.34 2.26 -10.33
CA TYR A 121 -15.65 2.81 -10.03
C TYR A 121 -16.01 2.63 -8.54
N ALA A 122 -15.80 1.45 -7.99
CA ALA A 122 -16.10 1.15 -6.60
C ALA A 122 -15.28 2.02 -5.64
N VAL A 123 -13.97 2.13 -5.87
CA VAL A 123 -13.07 2.88 -4.99
C VAL A 123 -13.23 4.39 -5.17
N ALA A 124 -13.22 4.87 -6.41
CA ALA A 124 -13.21 6.31 -6.70
C ALA A 124 -14.58 6.97 -6.61
N THR A 125 -15.64 6.28 -6.99
CA THR A 125 -16.99 6.84 -7.07
C THR A 125 -17.85 6.42 -5.89
N GLU A 126 -17.88 5.14 -5.54
CA GLU A 126 -18.71 4.64 -4.43
C GLU A 126 -18.03 4.73 -3.06
N GLY A 127 -16.72 5.00 -3.01
CA GLY A 127 -15.97 5.05 -1.77
C GLY A 127 -15.76 3.67 -1.13
N SER A 128 -15.92 2.60 -1.90
CA SER A 128 -15.72 1.23 -1.41
C SER A 128 -14.27 0.95 -1.08
N ARG A 129 -14.06 0.08 -0.10
CA ARG A 129 -12.74 -0.41 0.32
C ARG A 129 -12.80 -1.93 0.46
N LEU A 130 -11.64 -2.57 0.43
CA LEU A 130 -11.51 -3.97 0.79
C LEU A 130 -11.97 -4.17 2.24
N GLU A 131 -12.47 -5.36 2.55
CA GLU A 131 -12.88 -5.71 3.90
C GLU A 131 -11.68 -5.62 4.85
N ILE A 132 -11.84 -4.86 5.94
CA ILE A 132 -10.78 -4.69 6.94
C ILE A 132 -10.59 -6.00 7.70
N PRO A 133 -9.37 -6.58 7.73
CA PRO A 133 -9.13 -7.79 8.47
C PRO A 133 -9.25 -7.56 9.98
N GLU A 134 -9.75 -8.56 10.67
CA GLU A 134 -9.75 -8.55 12.13
C GLU A 134 -8.31 -8.64 12.66
N GLY A 135 -8.10 -8.08 13.86
CA GLY A 135 -6.82 -8.13 14.52
C GLY A 135 -6.11 -6.78 14.58
N PRO A 136 -4.83 -6.78 14.99
CA PRO A 136 -4.11 -5.55 15.35
C PRO A 136 -3.81 -4.63 14.17
N PHE A 137 -3.80 -5.14 12.95
CA PHE A 137 -3.49 -4.35 11.74
C PHE A 137 -4.69 -3.63 11.14
N GLY A 138 -5.91 -4.01 11.51
CA GLY A 138 -7.13 -3.49 10.87
C GLY A 138 -7.23 -1.98 10.91
N LYS A 139 -7.04 -1.37 12.08
CA LYS A 139 -7.09 0.08 12.25
C LYS A 139 -6.03 0.80 11.43
N LEU A 140 -4.81 0.27 11.41
CA LEU A 140 -3.71 0.85 10.64
C LEU A 140 -4.01 0.83 9.14
N ILE A 141 -4.52 -0.29 8.64
CA ILE A 141 -4.92 -0.42 7.23
C ILE A 141 -6.04 0.57 6.90
N ALA A 142 -7.07 0.65 7.75
CA ALA A 142 -8.18 1.58 7.56
C ALA A 142 -7.69 3.03 7.49
N ASP A 143 -6.74 3.42 8.35
CA ASP A 143 -6.18 4.77 8.35
C ASP A 143 -5.37 5.07 7.09
N CYS A 144 -4.69 4.08 6.51
CA CYS A 144 -4.01 4.22 5.21
C CYS A 144 -4.99 4.49 4.06
N TRP A 145 -6.25 4.13 4.20
CA TRP A 145 -7.30 4.31 3.20
C TRP A 145 -8.24 5.49 3.47
N ALA A 146 -7.92 6.29 4.46
CA ALA A 146 -8.63 7.52 4.78
C ALA A 146 -8.39 8.62 3.71
N GLU A 147 -8.95 9.79 3.91
CA GLU A 147 -8.63 10.95 3.09
C GLU A 147 -7.12 11.24 3.16
N PRO A 148 -6.50 11.75 2.09
CA PRO A 148 -5.04 11.88 2.02
C PRO A 148 -4.40 12.57 3.23
N GLU A 149 -4.98 13.65 3.69
CA GLU A 149 -4.48 14.42 4.84
C GLU A 149 -4.53 13.66 6.16
N ASN A 150 -5.38 12.64 6.26
CA ASN A 150 -5.55 11.82 7.47
C ASN A 150 -4.78 10.51 7.42
N ARG A 151 -4.12 10.20 6.31
CA ARG A 151 -3.30 8.99 6.19
C ARG A 151 -2.01 9.16 6.99
N PRO A 152 -1.56 8.13 7.72
CA PRO A 152 -0.30 8.21 8.46
C PRO A 152 0.91 8.32 7.53
N SER A 153 1.98 8.95 8.01
CA SER A 153 3.28 8.93 7.34
C SER A 153 3.95 7.58 7.51
N CYS A 154 5.00 7.31 6.72
CA CYS A 154 5.81 6.10 6.90
C CYS A 154 6.37 6.00 8.33
N GLN A 155 6.83 7.11 8.91
CA GLN A 155 7.36 7.14 10.28
C GLN A 155 6.28 6.74 11.30
N GLU A 156 5.07 7.25 11.16
CA GLU A 156 3.95 6.90 12.03
C GLU A 156 3.56 5.42 11.87
N ILE A 157 3.57 4.91 10.63
CA ILE A 157 3.31 3.48 10.35
C ILE A 157 4.35 2.62 11.05
N LEU A 158 5.65 2.95 10.92
CA LEU A 158 6.72 2.19 11.57
C LEU A 158 6.54 2.13 13.09
N THR A 159 6.17 3.25 13.70
CA THR A 159 5.89 3.30 15.14
C THR A 159 4.72 2.41 15.52
N ARG A 160 3.63 2.46 14.76
CA ARG A 160 2.43 1.65 15.00
C ARG A 160 2.65 0.16 14.75
N LEU A 161 3.57 -0.20 13.86
CA LEU A 161 3.91 -1.61 13.62
C LEU A 161 4.55 -2.27 14.85
N LEU A 162 5.23 -1.53 15.71
CA LEU A 162 5.75 -2.05 16.97
C LEU A 162 4.63 -2.54 17.88
N ASP A 163 3.55 -1.79 17.99
CA ASP A 163 2.38 -2.19 18.78
C ASP A 163 1.70 -3.42 18.19
N CYS A 164 1.62 -3.50 16.87
CA CYS A 164 1.09 -4.67 16.17
C CYS A 164 1.97 -5.92 16.42
N GLU A 165 3.27 -5.76 16.47
CA GLU A 165 4.21 -6.86 16.73
C GLU A 165 3.97 -7.48 18.10
N TYR A 166 3.78 -6.67 19.13
CA TYR A 166 3.46 -7.16 20.48
C TYR A 166 2.15 -7.93 20.52
N ALA A 167 1.19 -7.56 19.68
CA ALA A 167 -0.12 -8.20 19.67
C ALA A 167 -0.14 -9.57 18.95
N VAL A 168 0.85 -9.87 18.09
CA VAL A 168 0.92 -11.13 17.32
C VAL A 168 2.07 -12.05 17.75
N SER A 169 2.90 -11.63 18.70
CA SER A 169 4.03 -12.41 19.25
C SER A 169 3.61 -13.42 20.32
#